data_7e53c8d0a680ae3e1aac8687ce37b832
#
_entry.id   7e53c8d0a680ae3e1aac8687ce37b832
#
_cell.length_a   1.000
_cell.length_b   1.000
_cell.length_c   1.000
_cell.angle_alpha   90.00
_cell.angle_beta   90.00
_cell.angle_gamma   90.00
#
_symmetry.space_group_name_H-M   'P 1'
#
loop_
_entity.id
_entity.type
_entity.pdbx_description
1 polymer ?
#
loop_
_entity_poly.entity_id
_entity_poly.type
_entity_poly.pdbx_seq_one_letter_code
_entity_poly.pdbx_strand_id
1 'polypeptide(L)'
;LGRVIECIGLIGIAAGSMEYLTGWEIIPGMEPQMDSMQVVCQITITLIGMFPVLELFTRILKNPLNRLGDKVGLDVTSVSGMIFSLASSVPVFSLMKNMTKKGIIVNTAWIVLVSGMFGSQLGLVLGIGDGLLMPYMIGKLAAAAVGVAVSLVAARAYERETVAGEKPYLDIAPFSYRRYDNR
;
A
#
# COMPACT_ATOMS: atom_id res chain seq x y z
N LEU A 1 -2.22 18.74 -5.95
CA LEU A 1 -1.00 18.01 -6.29
C LEU A 1 -1.33 16.84 -7.23
N GLY A 2 -2.31 15.98 -6.96
CA GLY A 2 -2.67 14.82 -7.79
C GLY A 2 -2.98 15.17 -9.25
N ARG A 3 -3.81 16.17 -9.50
CA ARG A 3 -4.14 16.62 -10.86
C ARG A 3 -2.92 17.12 -11.67
N VAL A 4 -1.96 17.74 -10.99
CA VAL A 4 -0.73 18.21 -11.66
C VAL A 4 0.10 17.02 -12.12
N ILE A 5 0.28 16.02 -11.26
CA ILE A 5 1.00 14.78 -11.59
C ILE A 5 0.30 14.04 -12.73
N GLU A 6 -1.02 13.95 -12.68
CA GLU A 6 -1.84 13.36 -13.75
C GLU A 6 -1.66 14.07 -15.10
N CYS A 7 -1.71 15.40 -15.11
CA CYS A 7 -1.48 16.18 -16.33
C CYS A 7 -0.06 15.98 -16.88
N ILE A 8 0.96 15.99 -16.02
CA ILE A 8 2.35 15.74 -16.43
C ILE A 8 2.48 14.33 -17.03
N GLY A 9 1.87 13.32 -16.39
CA GLY A 9 1.87 11.95 -16.90
C GLY A 9 1.21 11.83 -18.28
N LEU A 10 0.04 12.47 -18.47
CA LEU A 10 -0.67 12.46 -19.74
C LEU A 10 0.13 13.17 -20.86
N ILE A 11 0.78 14.30 -20.55
CA ILE A 11 1.64 14.99 -21.50
C ILE A 11 2.83 14.11 -21.89
N GLY A 12 3.49 13.46 -20.91
CA GLY A 12 4.59 12.54 -21.16
C GLY A 12 4.18 11.36 -22.07
N ILE A 13 3.04 10.74 -21.77
CA ILE A 13 2.51 9.63 -22.59
C ILE A 13 2.21 10.10 -24.02
N ALA A 14 1.58 11.27 -24.16
CA ALA A 14 1.26 11.83 -25.48
C ALA A 14 2.53 12.15 -26.29
N ALA A 15 3.53 12.78 -25.67
CA ALA A 15 4.81 13.09 -26.31
C ALA A 15 5.55 11.82 -26.75
N GLY A 16 5.66 10.80 -25.86
CA GLY A 16 6.30 9.54 -26.20
C GLY A 16 5.56 8.75 -27.27
N SER A 17 4.22 8.80 -27.27
CA SER A 17 3.44 8.15 -28.33
C SER A 17 3.63 8.84 -29.69
N MET A 18 3.72 10.17 -29.73
CA MET A 18 4.01 10.89 -30.96
C MET A 18 5.42 10.60 -31.46
N GLU A 19 6.42 10.58 -30.59
CA GLU A 19 7.78 10.19 -30.93
C GLU A 19 7.83 8.77 -31.52
N TYR A 20 7.18 7.82 -30.88
CA TYR A 20 7.11 6.43 -31.37
C TYR A 20 6.46 6.32 -32.75
N LEU A 21 5.39 7.10 -33.04
CA LEU A 21 4.67 7.02 -34.30
C LEU A 21 5.31 7.82 -35.43
N THR A 22 5.96 8.94 -35.12
CA THR A 22 6.44 9.90 -36.11
C THR A 22 7.97 9.95 -36.24
N GLY A 23 8.68 9.40 -35.23
CA GLY A 23 10.14 9.54 -35.13
C GLY A 23 10.61 10.95 -34.73
N TRP A 24 9.70 11.83 -34.34
CA TRP A 24 10.04 13.20 -33.92
C TRP A 24 10.26 13.23 -32.40
N GLU A 25 11.48 13.55 -31.99
CA GLU A 25 11.86 13.73 -30.60
C GLU A 25 11.27 15.07 -30.09
N ILE A 26 10.14 14.98 -29.36
CA ILE A 26 9.43 16.16 -28.84
C ILE A 26 10.09 16.63 -27.54
N ILE A 27 10.53 15.73 -26.71
CA ILE A 27 11.22 16.03 -25.45
C ILE A 27 12.62 15.40 -25.52
N PRO A 28 13.67 16.22 -25.70
CA PRO A 28 15.05 15.73 -25.82
C PRO A 28 15.48 14.94 -24.59
N GLY A 29 15.99 13.73 -24.81
CA GLY A 29 16.49 12.85 -23.75
C GLY A 29 15.40 12.04 -23.03
N MET A 30 14.18 11.98 -23.57
CA MET A 30 13.15 11.06 -23.08
C MET A 30 13.51 9.62 -23.50
N GLU A 31 13.37 8.67 -22.58
CA GLU A 31 13.58 7.26 -22.91
C GLU A 31 12.49 6.75 -23.89
N PRO A 32 12.85 5.80 -24.78
CA PRO A 32 11.91 5.26 -25.75
C PRO A 32 10.64 4.73 -25.09
N GLN A 33 9.48 5.08 -25.66
CA GLN A 33 8.17 4.65 -25.15
C GLN A 33 8.06 3.12 -24.99
N MET A 34 8.76 2.37 -25.85
CA MET A 34 8.74 0.90 -25.80
C MET A 34 9.35 0.33 -24.52
N ASP A 35 10.39 0.94 -23.98
CA ASP A 35 11.04 0.49 -22.74
C ASP A 35 10.09 0.70 -21.55
N SER A 36 9.41 1.82 -21.50
CA SER A 36 8.36 2.09 -20.52
C SER A 36 7.18 1.10 -20.63
N MET A 37 6.75 0.78 -21.85
CA MET A 37 5.70 -0.21 -22.10
C MET A 37 6.12 -1.62 -21.69
N GLN A 38 7.37 -1.99 -21.88
CA GLN A 38 7.91 -3.27 -21.42
C GLN A 38 7.81 -3.40 -19.90
N VAL A 39 8.16 -2.36 -19.15
CA VAL A 39 8.01 -2.33 -17.68
C VAL A 39 6.54 -2.49 -17.27
N VAL A 40 5.62 -1.77 -17.91
CA VAL A 40 4.19 -1.91 -17.64
C VAL A 40 3.69 -3.32 -17.93
N CYS A 41 4.15 -3.92 -19.02
CA CYS A 41 3.81 -5.29 -19.39
C CYS A 41 4.31 -6.30 -18.35
N GLN A 42 5.56 -6.16 -17.89
CA GLN A 42 6.13 -7.00 -16.82
C GLN A 42 5.36 -6.86 -15.52
N ILE A 43 5.01 -5.65 -15.11
CA ILE A 43 4.19 -5.38 -13.93
C ILE A 43 2.84 -6.09 -14.07
N THR A 44 2.19 -5.99 -15.24
CA THR A 44 0.87 -6.59 -15.50
C THR A 44 0.93 -8.11 -15.41
N ILE A 45 1.92 -8.74 -16.06
CA ILE A 45 2.11 -10.20 -16.01
C ILE A 45 2.38 -10.67 -14.57
N THR A 46 3.24 -9.93 -13.86
CA THR A 46 3.55 -10.24 -12.45
C THR A 46 2.31 -10.14 -11.57
N LEU A 47 1.49 -9.11 -11.75
CA LEU A 47 0.24 -8.94 -11.00
C LEU A 47 -0.72 -10.11 -11.26
N ILE A 48 -0.92 -10.48 -12.53
CA ILE A 48 -1.80 -11.61 -12.90
C ILE A 48 -1.28 -12.90 -12.25
N GLY A 49 0.01 -13.18 -12.33
CA GLY A 49 0.64 -14.36 -11.72
C GLY A 49 0.61 -14.36 -10.20
N MET A 50 0.63 -13.18 -9.58
CA MET A 50 0.63 -13.04 -8.12
C MET A 50 -0.73 -13.21 -7.47
N PHE A 51 -1.86 -13.10 -8.20
CA PHE A 51 -3.18 -13.30 -7.60
C PHE A 51 -3.36 -14.71 -6.97
N PRO A 52 -3.03 -15.81 -7.63
CA PRO A 52 -3.09 -17.14 -7.01
C PRO A 52 -2.13 -17.29 -5.82
N VAL A 53 -0.93 -16.71 -5.94
CA VAL A 53 0.07 -16.73 -4.87
C VAL A 53 -0.43 -15.95 -3.67
N LEU A 54 -1.04 -14.78 -3.87
CA LEU A 54 -1.65 -13.98 -2.82
C LEU A 54 -2.78 -14.73 -2.10
N GLU A 55 -3.64 -15.43 -2.84
CA GLU A 55 -4.70 -16.25 -2.24
C GLU A 55 -4.10 -17.34 -1.33
N LEU A 56 -3.03 -18.01 -1.81
CA LEU A 56 -2.30 -19.00 -1.01
C LEU A 56 -1.68 -18.37 0.25
N PHE A 57 -1.00 -17.23 0.11
CA PHE A 57 -0.43 -16.51 1.25
C PHE A 57 -1.50 -16.05 2.22
N THR A 58 -2.64 -15.57 1.75
CA THR A 58 -3.76 -15.16 2.59
C THR A 58 -4.27 -16.33 3.44
N ARG A 59 -4.39 -17.51 2.85
CA ARG A 59 -4.79 -18.72 3.59
C ARG A 59 -3.75 -19.14 4.64
N ILE A 60 -2.47 -19.09 4.29
CA ILE A 60 -1.37 -19.46 5.20
C ILE A 60 -1.24 -18.45 6.34
N LEU A 61 -1.28 -17.14 6.02
CA LEU A 61 -1.06 -16.06 6.99
C LEU A 61 -2.28 -15.78 7.86
N LYS A 62 -3.48 -16.16 7.45
CA LYS A 62 -4.71 -15.92 8.20
C LYS A 62 -4.61 -16.42 9.65
N ASN A 63 -4.17 -17.65 9.86
CA ASN A 63 -4.08 -18.24 11.18
C ASN A 63 -3.02 -17.59 12.08
N PRO A 64 -1.75 -17.39 11.63
CA PRO A 64 -0.76 -16.70 12.44
C PRO A 64 -1.10 -15.24 12.71
N LEU A 65 -1.67 -14.51 11.71
CA LEU A 65 -2.08 -13.13 11.94
C LEU A 65 -3.28 -13.02 12.90
N ASN A 66 -4.25 -13.92 12.84
CA ASN A 66 -5.35 -13.95 13.81
C ASN A 66 -4.81 -14.20 15.23
N ARG A 67 -3.92 -15.18 15.42
CA ARG A 67 -3.28 -15.44 16.73
C ARG A 67 -2.48 -14.24 17.23
N LEU A 68 -1.80 -13.53 16.32
CA LEU A 68 -1.08 -12.31 16.67
C LEU A 68 -2.08 -11.20 17.04
N GLY A 69 -3.15 -11.04 16.28
CA GLY A 69 -4.23 -10.09 16.55
C GLY A 69 -4.83 -10.29 17.94
N ASP A 70 -5.16 -11.53 18.28
CA ASP A 70 -5.69 -11.91 19.62
C ASP A 70 -4.71 -11.53 20.73
N LYS A 71 -3.41 -11.83 20.56
CA LYS A 71 -2.37 -11.51 21.57
C LYS A 71 -2.18 -10.01 21.78
N VAL A 72 -2.31 -9.20 20.74
CA VAL A 72 -2.12 -7.76 20.83
C VAL A 72 -3.43 -6.98 20.99
N GLY A 73 -4.57 -7.68 21.01
CA GLY A 73 -5.89 -7.09 21.17
C GLY A 73 -6.35 -6.28 19.94
N LEU A 74 -6.13 -6.82 18.75
CA LEU A 74 -6.67 -6.27 17.49
C LEU A 74 -7.97 -7.01 17.13
N ASP A 75 -8.93 -6.24 16.64
CA ASP A 75 -10.18 -6.78 16.13
C ASP A 75 -10.00 -7.53 14.79
N VAL A 76 -10.92 -8.41 14.48
CA VAL A 76 -10.90 -9.25 13.26
C VAL A 76 -10.84 -8.41 11.98
N THR A 77 -11.52 -7.26 11.96
CA THR A 77 -11.52 -6.34 10.81
C THR A 77 -10.12 -5.76 10.60
N SER A 78 -9.43 -5.41 11.68
CA SER A 78 -8.06 -4.90 11.64
C SER A 78 -7.09 -5.94 11.13
N VAL A 79 -7.19 -7.18 11.58
CA VAL A 79 -6.37 -8.30 11.09
C VAL A 79 -6.65 -8.57 9.61
N SER A 80 -7.91 -8.55 9.20
CA SER A 80 -8.29 -8.69 7.79
C SER A 80 -7.71 -7.57 6.93
N GLY A 81 -7.71 -6.33 7.43
CA GLY A 81 -7.05 -5.20 6.77
C GLY A 81 -5.56 -5.42 6.55
N MET A 82 -4.84 -5.95 7.54
CA MET A 82 -3.42 -6.29 7.40
C MET A 82 -3.19 -7.33 6.29
N ILE A 83 -4.05 -8.31 6.15
CA ILE A 83 -3.96 -9.34 5.11
C ILE A 83 -4.22 -8.74 3.72
N PHE A 84 -5.31 -7.97 3.58
CA PHE A 84 -5.66 -7.36 2.28
C PHE A 84 -4.62 -6.35 1.80
N SER A 85 -3.97 -5.64 2.72
CA SER A 85 -2.94 -4.66 2.36
C SER A 85 -1.68 -5.28 1.74
N LEU A 86 -1.42 -6.56 1.94
CA LEU A 86 -0.32 -7.26 1.26
C LEU A 86 -0.45 -7.19 -0.28
N ALA A 87 -1.70 -7.22 -0.76
CA ALA A 87 -1.98 -7.03 -2.19
C ALA A 87 -2.16 -5.55 -2.55
N SER A 88 -3.04 -4.88 -1.81
CA SER A 88 -3.44 -3.49 -2.09
C SER A 88 -3.98 -2.81 -0.84
N SER A 89 -3.60 -1.55 -0.64
CA SER A 89 -4.13 -0.71 0.44
C SER A 89 -5.57 -0.25 0.20
N VAL A 90 -6.02 -0.20 -1.05
CA VAL A 90 -7.31 0.41 -1.41
C VAL A 90 -8.51 -0.20 -0.66
N PRO A 91 -8.67 -1.54 -0.59
CA PRO A 91 -9.78 -2.13 0.17
C PRO A 91 -9.72 -1.83 1.67
N VAL A 92 -8.50 -1.66 2.21
CA VAL A 92 -8.29 -1.47 3.65
C VAL A 92 -8.85 -0.13 4.12
N PHE A 93 -8.73 0.94 3.31
CA PHE A 93 -9.32 2.23 3.63
C PHE A 93 -10.85 2.16 3.83
N SER A 94 -11.51 1.30 3.06
CA SER A 94 -12.96 1.06 3.24
C SER A 94 -13.27 0.29 4.52
N LEU A 95 -12.37 -0.57 4.97
CA LEU A 95 -12.52 -1.34 6.22
C LEU A 95 -12.21 -0.51 7.46
N MET A 96 -11.37 0.53 7.37
CA MET A 96 -10.94 1.35 8.51
C MET A 96 -12.10 1.94 9.32
N LYS A 97 -13.21 2.25 8.67
CA LYS A 97 -14.43 2.74 9.33
C LYS A 97 -15.03 1.76 10.36
N ASN A 98 -14.72 0.48 10.22
CA ASN A 98 -15.22 -0.60 11.07
C ASN A 98 -14.14 -1.15 12.03
N MET A 99 -12.94 -0.56 12.04
CA MET A 99 -11.84 -0.95 12.91
C MET A 99 -11.89 -0.21 14.23
N THR A 100 -11.33 -0.80 15.27
CA THR A 100 -11.03 -0.10 16.51
C THR A 100 -9.98 0.98 16.29
N LYS A 101 -9.91 2.00 17.16
CA LYS A 101 -8.88 3.05 17.05
C LYS A 101 -7.46 2.49 17.07
N LYS A 102 -7.21 1.50 17.92
CA LYS A 102 -5.97 0.72 17.94
C LYS A 102 -5.71 0.05 16.60
N GLY A 103 -6.72 -0.59 16.04
CA GLY A 103 -6.67 -1.23 14.74
C GLY A 103 -6.34 -0.25 13.61
N ILE A 104 -6.90 0.96 13.63
CA ILE A 104 -6.59 2.02 12.66
C ILE A 104 -5.12 2.43 12.77
N ILE A 105 -4.60 2.68 13.98
CA ILE A 105 -3.19 3.08 14.20
C ILE A 105 -2.25 2.01 13.63
N VAL A 106 -2.48 0.75 13.99
CA VAL A 106 -1.63 -0.36 13.53
C VAL A 106 -1.74 -0.58 12.03
N ASN A 107 -2.96 -0.55 11.46
CA ASN A 107 -3.13 -0.71 10.02
C ASN A 107 -2.54 0.43 9.22
N THR A 108 -2.61 1.68 9.71
CA THR A 108 -1.99 2.82 9.04
C THR A 108 -0.48 2.64 8.91
N ALA A 109 0.19 2.25 9.99
CA ALA A 109 1.62 1.96 9.95
C ALA A 109 1.94 0.76 9.04
N TRP A 110 1.17 -0.31 9.16
CA TRP A 110 1.32 -1.52 8.35
C TRP A 110 1.15 -1.26 6.86
N ILE A 111 0.10 -0.53 6.45
CA ILE A 111 -0.16 -0.21 5.05
C ILE A 111 1.01 0.55 4.42
N VAL A 112 1.56 1.55 5.12
CA VAL A 112 2.69 2.34 4.59
C VAL A 112 3.90 1.46 4.31
N LEU A 113 4.15 0.47 5.15
CA LEU A 113 5.36 -0.35 5.09
C LEU A 113 5.22 -1.59 4.18
N VAL A 114 4.04 -2.19 4.12
CA VAL A 114 3.84 -3.52 3.53
C VAL A 114 2.91 -3.50 2.31
N SER A 115 2.11 -2.43 2.12
CA SER A 115 1.15 -2.38 1.02
C SER A 115 1.80 -2.65 -0.34
N GLY A 116 1.13 -3.50 -1.13
CA GLY A 116 1.61 -3.86 -2.46
C GLY A 116 2.86 -4.74 -2.48
N MET A 117 3.27 -5.29 -1.33
CA MET A 117 4.46 -6.15 -1.22
C MET A 117 4.42 -7.32 -2.22
N PHE A 118 3.25 -7.90 -2.41
CA PHE A 118 2.98 -8.96 -3.39
C PHE A 118 2.17 -8.46 -4.60
N GLY A 119 2.10 -7.15 -4.79
CA GLY A 119 1.35 -6.51 -5.86
C GLY A 119 2.23 -5.66 -6.77
N SER A 120 1.77 -4.42 -7.00
CA SER A 120 2.42 -3.49 -7.94
C SER A 120 3.88 -3.17 -7.61
N GLN A 121 4.24 -3.12 -6.34
CA GLN A 121 5.61 -2.82 -5.94
C GLN A 121 6.56 -3.98 -6.27
N LEU A 122 6.11 -5.23 -6.10
CA LEU A 122 6.89 -6.39 -6.53
C LEU A 122 7.08 -6.39 -8.05
N GLY A 123 6.01 -6.10 -8.81
CA GLY A 123 6.09 -5.99 -10.25
C GLY A 123 7.10 -4.94 -10.71
N LEU A 124 7.12 -3.78 -10.07
CA LEU A 124 8.09 -2.73 -10.34
C LEU A 124 9.54 -3.20 -10.06
N VAL A 125 9.77 -3.83 -8.91
CA VAL A 125 11.12 -4.33 -8.52
C VAL A 125 11.63 -5.36 -9.52
N LEU A 126 10.78 -6.29 -9.96
CA LEU A 126 11.13 -7.29 -10.96
C LEU A 126 11.34 -6.65 -12.34
N GLY A 127 10.63 -5.58 -12.67
CA GLY A 127 10.82 -4.82 -13.90
C GLY A 127 12.17 -4.06 -13.96
N ILE A 128 12.69 -3.64 -12.80
CA ILE A 128 13.98 -2.93 -12.73
C ILE A 128 15.16 -3.91 -12.79
N GLY A 129 15.06 -5.08 -12.15
CA GLY A 129 16.11 -6.09 -12.19
C GLY A 129 16.01 -7.17 -11.12
N ASP A 130 16.39 -8.38 -11.48
CA ASP A 130 16.24 -9.58 -10.63
C ASP A 130 17.04 -9.52 -9.32
N GLY A 131 18.16 -8.80 -9.29
CA GLY A 131 19.03 -8.69 -8.09
C GLY A 131 18.41 -7.92 -6.93
N LEU A 132 17.32 -7.17 -7.16
CA LEU A 132 16.68 -6.33 -6.15
C LEU A 132 15.60 -7.06 -5.33
N LEU A 133 15.17 -8.25 -5.75
CA LEU A 133 14.08 -8.98 -5.12
C LEU A 133 14.37 -9.30 -3.65
N MET A 134 15.52 -9.90 -3.35
CA MET A 134 15.88 -10.30 -1.98
C MET A 134 16.04 -9.09 -1.04
N PRO A 135 16.81 -8.05 -1.38
CA PRO A 135 16.88 -6.82 -0.58
C PRO A 135 15.51 -6.19 -0.33
N TYR A 136 14.65 -6.15 -1.36
CA TYR A 136 13.29 -5.63 -1.25
C TYR A 136 12.45 -6.43 -0.25
N MET A 137 12.42 -7.76 -0.36
CA MET A 137 11.62 -8.62 0.52
C MET A 137 12.10 -8.53 1.98
N ILE A 138 13.42 -8.60 2.21
CA ILE A 138 14.02 -8.49 3.55
C ILE A 138 13.73 -7.10 4.14
N GLY A 139 13.93 -6.04 3.36
CA GLY A 139 13.68 -4.66 3.80
C GLY A 139 12.21 -4.43 4.18
N LYS A 140 11.27 -4.93 3.40
CA LYS A 140 9.83 -4.85 3.69
C LYS A 140 9.45 -5.59 4.96
N LEU A 141 9.95 -6.81 5.15
CA LEU A 141 9.67 -7.61 6.35
C LEU A 141 10.28 -6.98 7.61
N ALA A 142 11.51 -6.48 7.53
CA ALA A 142 12.15 -5.79 8.64
C ALA A 142 11.40 -4.50 9.00
N ALA A 143 11.05 -3.68 8.00
CA ALA A 143 10.26 -2.47 8.19
C ALA A 143 8.87 -2.78 8.81
N ALA A 144 8.21 -3.83 8.34
CA ALA A 144 6.93 -4.29 8.89
C ALA A 144 7.04 -4.66 10.37
N ALA A 145 8.06 -5.43 10.76
CA ALA A 145 8.26 -5.83 12.15
C ALA A 145 8.48 -4.62 13.06
N VAL A 146 9.36 -3.70 12.67
CA VAL A 146 9.63 -2.46 13.41
C VAL A 146 8.39 -1.57 13.46
N GLY A 147 7.72 -1.37 12.33
CA GLY A 147 6.54 -0.51 12.24
C GLY A 147 5.38 -1.01 13.09
N VAL A 148 5.12 -2.31 13.10
CA VAL A 148 4.10 -2.91 13.98
C VAL A 148 4.49 -2.71 15.45
N ALA A 149 5.75 -2.94 15.83
CA ALA A 149 6.19 -2.74 17.19
C ALA A 149 5.99 -1.29 17.66
N VAL A 150 6.42 -0.32 16.85
CA VAL A 150 6.25 1.11 17.13
C VAL A 150 4.76 1.51 17.19
N SER A 151 3.96 1.04 16.23
CA SER A 151 2.54 1.36 16.20
C SER A 151 1.76 0.78 17.39
N LEU A 152 2.15 -0.38 17.90
CA LEU A 152 1.57 -0.95 19.11
C LEU A 152 1.91 -0.13 20.36
N VAL A 153 3.13 0.38 20.46
CA VAL A 153 3.53 1.30 21.54
C VAL A 153 2.73 2.60 21.45
N ALA A 154 2.62 3.18 20.26
CA ALA A 154 1.82 4.39 20.03
C ALA A 154 0.33 4.17 20.34
N ALA A 155 -0.23 3.01 19.96
CA ALA A 155 -1.62 2.68 20.26
C ALA A 155 -1.87 2.53 21.76
N ARG A 156 -0.93 1.95 22.51
CA ARG A 156 -1.03 1.86 23.98
C ARG A 156 -0.93 3.23 24.65
N ALA A 157 -0.07 4.11 24.16
CA ALA A 157 0.02 5.48 24.66
C ALA A 157 -1.31 6.21 24.43
N TYR A 158 -1.88 6.13 23.25
CA TYR A 158 -3.18 6.69 22.91
C TYR A 158 -4.31 6.19 23.84
N GLU A 159 -4.35 4.86 24.10
CA GLU A 159 -5.34 4.28 25.00
C GLU A 159 -5.20 4.82 26.45
N ARG A 160 -3.97 5.01 26.94
CA ARG A 160 -3.71 5.56 28.27
C ARG A 160 -4.15 7.02 28.40
N GLU A 161 -3.83 7.87 27.41
CA GLU A 161 -4.26 9.27 27.39
C GLU A 161 -5.78 9.39 27.37
N THR A 162 -6.46 8.56 26.59
CA THR A 162 -7.92 8.54 26.49
C THR A 162 -8.57 8.15 27.83
N VAL A 163 -7.99 7.19 28.56
CA VAL A 163 -8.49 6.75 29.88
C VAL A 163 -8.22 7.81 30.96
N ALA A 164 -7.11 8.55 30.85
CA ALA A 164 -6.78 9.66 31.76
C ALA A 164 -7.64 10.92 31.57
N GLY A 165 -8.49 10.96 30.55
CA GLY A 165 -9.36 12.11 30.22
C GLY A 165 -8.59 13.26 29.57
N GLU A 166 -7.32 13.06 29.23
CA GLU A 166 -6.52 13.99 28.46
C GLU A 166 -6.92 13.90 26.97
N LYS A 167 -6.89 15.05 26.26
CA LYS A 167 -7.05 15.01 24.79
C LYS A 167 -5.84 14.29 24.22
N PRO A 168 -6.03 13.12 23.54
CA PRO A 168 -4.90 12.40 23.00
C PRO A 168 -4.17 13.27 21.98
N TYR A 169 -2.85 13.21 21.97
CA TYR A 169 -1.98 13.93 21.03
C TYR A 169 -2.36 13.68 19.57
N LEU A 170 -2.90 12.51 19.27
CA LEU A 170 -3.50 12.16 17.98
C LEU A 170 -5.05 12.17 18.13
N ASP A 171 -5.68 13.26 17.77
CA ASP A 171 -7.14 13.29 17.60
C ASP A 171 -7.50 12.55 16.30
N ILE A 172 -7.64 11.24 16.43
CA ILE A 172 -8.15 10.40 15.34
C ILE A 172 -9.66 10.61 15.30
N ALA A 173 -10.08 11.73 14.73
CA ALA A 173 -11.48 11.97 14.43
C ALA A 173 -12.00 10.79 13.57
N PRO A 174 -13.20 10.26 13.83
CA PRO A 174 -13.79 9.27 12.96
C PRO A 174 -13.83 9.86 11.55
N PHE A 175 -13.29 9.12 10.59
CA PHE A 175 -13.25 9.54 9.19
C PHE A 175 -14.68 9.70 8.71
N SER A 176 -15.26 10.90 8.94
CA SER A 176 -16.56 11.24 8.41
C SER A 176 -16.38 11.45 6.92
N TYR A 177 -16.73 10.44 6.14
CA TYR A 177 -16.89 10.57 4.71
C TYR A 177 -17.91 11.71 4.48
N ARG A 178 -17.41 12.91 4.16
CA ARG A 178 -18.25 14.02 3.73
C ARG A 178 -18.89 13.54 2.44
N ARG A 179 -20.16 13.10 2.54
CA ARG A 179 -21.00 12.75 1.39
C ARG A 179 -20.94 13.94 0.44
N TYR A 180 -20.27 13.81 -0.69
CA TYR A 180 -20.40 14.75 -1.78
C TYR A 180 -21.85 14.65 -2.26
N ASP A 181 -22.68 15.55 -1.76
CA ASP A 181 -24.04 15.74 -2.25
C ASP A 181 -23.90 16.43 -3.62
N ASN A 182 -24.06 15.65 -4.67
CA ASN A 182 -24.18 16.14 -6.02
C ASN A 182 -25.51 16.90 -6.12
N ARG A 183 -25.49 18.21 -6.01
CA ARG A 183 -26.50 19.09 -6.56
C ARG A 183 -25.92 19.83 -7.76
#